data_f27a4b01fe0f9b34dffcafcf18200e08
#
_entry.id   f27a4b01fe0f9b34dffcafcf18200e08
#
_cell.length_a   1.000
_cell.length_b   1.000
_cell.length_c   1.000
_cell.angle_alpha   90.00
_cell.angle_beta   90.00
_cell.angle_gamma   90.00
#
_symmetry.space_group_name_H-M   'P 1'
#
loop_
_entity.id
_entity.type
_entity.pdbx_description
1 polymer ?
#
loop_
_entity_poly.entity_id
_entity_poly.type
_entity_poly.pdbx_seq_one_letter_code
_entity_poly.pdbx_strand_id
1 'polypeptide(L)'
;MKNLERVRWRARRGLLELDIVLGRFIEAQYMQLDEKEKMAFEALLDMPDNPLWDMIAGRAERGVQEAISGEQQALLEKIRAA
;
A
#
# COMPACT_ATOMS: atom_id res chain seq x y z
N MET A 1 4.31 -15.44 -9.31
CA MET A 1 4.56 -14.76 -10.58
C MET A 1 3.33 -14.01 -11.05
N LYS A 2 2.24 -14.73 -11.34
CA LYS A 2 0.99 -14.06 -11.75
C LYS A 2 0.46 -13.11 -10.69
N ASN A 3 0.60 -13.48 -9.42
CA ASN A 3 0.16 -12.61 -8.32
C ASN A 3 0.94 -11.30 -8.27
N LEU A 4 2.24 -11.36 -8.51
CA LEU A 4 3.08 -10.17 -8.51
C LEU A 4 2.70 -9.21 -9.64
N GLU A 5 2.45 -9.76 -10.84
CA GLU A 5 2.03 -8.93 -11.97
C GLU A 5 0.68 -8.28 -11.71
N ARG A 6 -0.27 -9.04 -11.14
CA ARG A 6 -1.58 -8.50 -10.79
C ARG A 6 -1.47 -7.38 -9.77
N VAL A 7 -0.62 -7.56 -8.77
CA VAL A 7 -0.42 -6.54 -7.73
C VAL A 7 0.21 -5.28 -8.34
N ARG A 8 1.18 -5.44 -9.23
CA ARG A 8 1.78 -4.31 -9.93
C ARG A 8 0.73 -3.55 -10.75
N TRP A 9 -0.16 -4.27 -11.42
CA TRP A 9 -1.25 -3.66 -12.19
C TRP A 9 -2.16 -2.83 -11.29
N ARG A 10 -2.58 -3.42 -10.17
CA ARG A 10 -3.47 -2.74 -9.23
C ARG A 10 -2.80 -1.53 -8.58
N ALA A 11 -1.49 -1.53 -8.46
CA ALA A 11 -0.74 -0.43 -7.88
C ALA A 11 -0.54 0.74 -8.85
N ARG A 12 -0.79 0.54 -10.14
CA ARG A 12 -0.69 1.60 -11.14
C ARG A 12 -1.98 2.39 -11.18
N ARG A 13 -1.96 3.59 -10.68
CA ARG A 13 -3.18 4.37 -10.43
C ARG A 13 -3.23 5.70 -11.16
N GLY A 14 -2.15 6.07 -11.86
CA GLY A 14 -2.10 7.34 -12.57
C GLY A 14 -1.67 8.53 -11.72
N LEU A 15 -1.48 8.34 -10.42
CA LEU A 15 -0.90 9.35 -9.54
C LEU A 15 0.59 9.04 -9.40
N LEU A 16 1.43 9.87 -9.98
CA LEU A 16 2.85 9.59 -10.14
C LEU A 16 3.54 9.24 -8.82
N GLU A 17 3.35 10.06 -7.79
CA GLU A 17 3.99 9.82 -6.49
C GLU A 17 3.58 8.48 -5.91
N LEU A 18 2.30 8.16 -6.00
CA LEU A 18 1.76 6.92 -5.48
C LEU A 18 2.30 5.72 -6.25
N ASP A 19 2.34 5.83 -7.58
CA ASP A 19 2.87 4.75 -8.42
C ASP A 19 4.33 4.47 -8.12
N ILE A 20 5.13 5.51 -7.90
CA ILE A 20 6.56 5.35 -7.58
C ILE A 20 6.73 4.65 -6.22
N VAL A 21 6.02 5.12 -5.20
CA VAL A 21 6.16 4.59 -3.84
C VAL A 21 5.68 3.15 -3.78
N LEU A 22 4.53 2.86 -4.34
CA LEU A 22 3.99 1.49 -4.35
C LEU A 22 4.87 0.56 -5.17
N GLY A 23 5.38 1.03 -6.31
CA GLY A 23 6.27 0.24 -7.14
C GLY A 23 7.55 -0.14 -6.41
N ARG A 24 8.16 0.81 -5.70
CA ARG A 24 9.36 0.54 -4.90
C ARG A 24 9.09 -0.49 -3.81
N PHE A 25 7.97 -0.36 -3.12
CA PHE A 25 7.61 -1.29 -2.08
C PHE A 25 7.43 -2.71 -2.64
N ILE A 26 6.71 -2.83 -3.74
CA ILE A 26 6.46 -4.13 -4.38
C ILE A 26 7.78 -4.77 -4.79
N GLU A 27 8.65 -4.02 -5.45
CA GLU A 27 9.94 -4.56 -5.91
C GLU A 27 10.83 -4.99 -4.75
N ALA A 28 10.81 -4.24 -3.65
CA ALA A 28 11.73 -4.48 -2.55
C ALA A 28 11.20 -5.49 -1.53
N GLN A 29 9.90 -5.50 -1.26
CA GLN A 29 9.39 -6.20 -0.08
C GLN A 29 8.18 -7.10 -0.31
N TYR A 30 7.44 -6.95 -1.41
CA TYR A 30 6.19 -7.69 -1.55
C TYR A 30 6.36 -9.20 -1.41
N MET A 31 7.38 -9.76 -2.03
CA MET A 31 7.63 -11.20 -2.02
C MET A 31 8.02 -11.73 -0.64
N GLN A 32 8.43 -10.84 0.26
CA GLN A 32 8.83 -11.21 1.63
C GLN A 32 7.66 -11.13 2.61
N LEU A 33 6.53 -10.61 2.19
CA LEU A 33 5.35 -10.49 3.05
C LEU A 33 4.72 -11.86 3.28
N ASP A 34 4.18 -12.06 4.49
CA ASP A 34 3.39 -13.26 4.76
C ASP A 34 1.97 -13.10 4.20
N GLU A 35 1.16 -14.14 4.32
CA GLU A 35 -0.21 -14.12 3.77
C GLU A 35 -1.05 -12.98 4.33
N LYS A 36 -0.96 -12.74 5.63
CA LYS A 36 -1.73 -11.66 6.27
C LYS A 36 -1.31 -10.30 5.76
N GLU A 37 -0.01 -10.10 5.63
CA GLU A 37 0.53 -8.84 5.13
C GLU A 37 0.15 -8.60 3.66
N LYS A 38 0.19 -9.65 2.84
CA LYS A 38 -0.24 -9.56 1.45
C LYS A 38 -1.71 -9.19 1.35
N MET A 39 -2.55 -9.82 2.16
CA MET A 39 -3.98 -9.49 2.17
C MET A 39 -4.22 -8.06 2.62
N ALA A 40 -3.49 -7.60 3.63
CA ALA A 40 -3.61 -6.23 4.11
C ALA A 40 -3.17 -5.23 3.03
N PHE A 41 -2.11 -5.55 2.31
CA PHE A 41 -1.63 -4.70 1.22
C PHE A 41 -2.66 -4.62 0.09
N GLU A 42 -3.23 -5.75 -0.31
CA GLU A 42 -4.26 -5.76 -1.35
C GLU A 42 -5.49 -4.97 -0.92
N ALA A 43 -5.86 -5.02 0.37
CA ALA A 43 -6.96 -4.22 0.89
C ALA A 43 -6.66 -2.71 0.77
N LEU A 44 -5.41 -2.31 0.98
CA LEU A 44 -5.02 -0.92 0.76
C LEU A 44 -5.18 -0.52 -0.70
N LEU A 45 -4.88 -1.43 -1.62
CA LEU A 45 -5.01 -1.16 -3.05
C LEU A 45 -6.47 -1.00 -3.49
N ASP A 46 -7.43 -1.42 -2.68
CA ASP A 46 -8.84 -1.20 -2.96
C ASP A 46 -9.28 0.24 -2.70
N MET A 47 -8.45 1.02 -2.02
CA MET A 47 -8.77 2.42 -1.73
C MET A 47 -8.58 3.30 -2.95
N PRO A 48 -9.38 4.38 -3.09
CA PRO A 48 -9.13 5.40 -4.11
C PRO A 48 -7.76 6.06 -3.93
N ASP A 49 -7.25 6.64 -5.01
CA ASP A 49 -5.87 7.18 -5.04
C ASP A 49 -5.62 8.23 -3.97
N ASN A 50 -6.47 9.23 -3.88
CA ASN A 50 -6.23 10.34 -2.96
C ASN A 50 -6.26 9.94 -1.49
N PRO A 51 -7.27 9.20 -1.00
CA PRO A 51 -7.25 8.70 0.37
C PRO A 51 -6.06 7.80 0.66
N LEU A 52 -5.68 6.94 -0.27
CA LEU A 52 -4.54 6.06 -0.09
C LEU A 52 -3.24 6.87 0.02
N TRP A 53 -3.06 7.84 -0.87
CA TRP A 53 -1.89 8.70 -0.82
C TRP A 53 -1.81 9.50 0.48
N ASP A 54 -2.95 10.02 0.93
CA ASP A 54 -3.00 10.77 2.19
C ASP A 54 -2.59 9.90 3.38
N MET A 55 -3.00 8.62 3.38
CA MET A 55 -2.58 7.69 4.43
C MET A 55 -1.09 7.42 4.38
N ILE A 56 -0.54 7.21 3.20
CA ILE A 56 0.89 6.95 3.03
C ILE A 56 1.69 8.19 3.43
N ALA A 57 1.23 9.36 3.04
CA ALA A 57 1.89 10.62 3.36
C ALA A 57 1.67 11.09 4.81
N GLY A 58 0.84 10.38 5.57
CA GLY A 58 0.57 10.74 6.96
C GLY A 58 -0.40 11.89 7.13
N ARG A 59 -1.21 12.19 6.10
CA ARG A 59 -2.15 13.30 6.11
C ARG A 59 -3.61 12.88 6.23
N ALA A 60 -3.87 11.58 6.38
CA ALA A 60 -5.23 11.08 6.50
C ALA A 60 -5.87 11.57 7.80
N GLU A 61 -7.19 11.76 7.78
CA GLU A 61 -7.93 12.15 8.96
C GLU A 61 -7.82 11.08 10.05
N ARG A 62 -7.90 11.53 11.30
CA ARG A 62 -7.72 10.65 12.45
C ARG A 62 -8.66 9.44 12.41
N GLY A 63 -9.92 9.67 12.07
CA GLY A 63 -10.89 8.58 12.01
C GLY A 63 -10.54 7.52 10.98
N VAL A 64 -10.00 7.93 9.83
CA VAL A 64 -9.55 7.00 8.80
C VAL A 64 -8.36 6.20 9.31
N GLN A 65 -7.40 6.86 9.96
CA GLN A 65 -6.23 6.17 10.51
C GLN A 65 -6.60 5.15 11.59
N GLU A 66 -7.58 5.48 12.41
CA GLU A 66 -8.03 4.56 13.47
C GLU A 66 -8.79 3.36 12.90
N ALA A 67 -9.37 3.49 11.72
CA ALA A 67 -10.14 2.41 11.09
C ALA A 67 -9.28 1.33 10.45
N ILE A 68 -7.97 1.57 10.27
CA ILE A 68 -7.09 0.59 9.63
C ILE A 68 -6.56 -0.40 10.66
N SER A 69 -6.25 -1.62 10.20
CA SER A 69 -5.73 -2.67 11.07
C SER A 69 -4.27 -2.40 11.45
N GLY A 70 -3.79 -3.11 12.48
CA GLY A 70 -2.40 -3.03 12.88
C GLY A 70 -1.44 -3.47 11.76
N GLU A 71 -1.83 -4.50 11.02
CA GLU A 71 -1.04 -4.96 9.87
C GLU A 71 -0.95 -3.89 8.79
N GLN A 72 -2.06 -3.19 8.53
CA GLN A 72 -2.05 -2.11 7.54
C GLN A 72 -1.19 -0.94 7.97
N GLN A 73 -1.21 -0.59 9.26
CA GLN A 73 -0.35 0.47 9.78
C GLN A 73 1.13 0.11 9.64
N ALA A 74 1.48 -1.14 9.96
CA ALA A 74 2.86 -1.60 9.80
C ALA A 74 3.30 -1.55 8.34
N LEU A 75 2.39 -1.95 7.42
CA LEU A 75 2.67 -1.86 5.99
C LEU A 75 2.89 -0.43 5.53
N LEU A 76 2.06 0.51 6.02
CA LEU A 76 2.22 1.91 5.66
C LEU A 76 3.58 2.44 6.05
N GLU A 77 4.08 2.05 7.22
CA GLU A 77 5.41 2.44 7.66
C GLU A 77 6.49 1.87 6.74
N LYS A 78 6.35 0.61 6.33
CA LYS A 78 7.27 -0.03 5.40
C LYS A 78 7.24 0.65 4.03
N ILE A 79 6.06 1.01 3.56
CA ILE A 79 5.90 1.69 2.28
C ILE A 79 6.59 3.06 2.33
N ARG A 80 6.43 3.80 3.42
CA ARG A 80 7.08 5.10 3.59
C ARG A 80 8.60 4.98 3.58
N ALA A 81 9.13 3.88 4.09
CA ALA A 81 10.56 3.65 4.19
C ALA A 81 11.19 3.11 2.90
N ALA A 82 10.36 2.67 1.99
CA ALA A 82 10.85 2.06 0.74
C ALA A 82 11.53 3.07 -0.20
#